data_60815d4c857663cb480a6576a1264f63
#
_entry.id   60815d4c857663cb480a6576a1264f63
#
_cell.length_a   1.000
_cell.length_b   1.000
_cell.length_c   1.000
_cell.angle_alpha   90.00
_cell.angle_beta   90.00
_cell.angle_gamma   90.00
#
_symmetry.space_group_name_H-M   'P 1'
#
loop_
_entity.id
_entity.type
_entity.pdbx_description
1 polymer ?
#
loop_
_entity_poly.entity_id
_entity_poly.type
_entity_poly.pdbx_seq_one_letter_code
_entity_poly.pdbx_strand_id
1 'polypeptide(L)'
;MDRFARACLIVNAASGGNTPEACAALSDGLPAHGIVLARSVAVPDDELPTAAELDAGGIGLVAIYAGDGTLRSALTWLEGWSGAVLVLPGGTTNLLSKALHGDRPFGEILAELPRMARARRQCLRSEAGTAVIEVLAGPGAKWSDVREGLREGDVAAVASTAVEAAQASAGGSTVVLSRPEIGKPEGYSGIRLTPTSTGIEIEGYRAETIADYVAQGMALLRRDFRSGPHEELGLYRQIRLASIDGSPIELMLDGERGRGPAALRFSLAHWRSIC
;
A
#
# COMPACT_ATOMS: atom_id res chain seq x y z
N MET A 1 14.41 -18.98 -22.20
CA MET A 1 14.74 -17.59 -22.48
C MET A 1 14.38 -16.79 -21.24
N ASP A 2 15.37 -16.23 -20.57
CA ASP A 2 15.23 -15.62 -19.24
C ASP A 2 14.27 -14.44 -19.30
N ARG A 3 13.14 -14.62 -18.64
CA ARG A 3 12.02 -13.66 -18.63
C ARG A 3 12.37 -12.33 -17.94
N PHE A 4 13.55 -12.24 -17.32
CA PHE A 4 14.03 -11.08 -16.56
C PHE A 4 15.45 -10.68 -16.97
N ALA A 5 15.86 -11.00 -18.18
CA ALA A 5 17.25 -10.79 -18.64
C ALA A 5 17.72 -9.32 -18.52
N ARG A 6 16.78 -8.37 -18.59
CA ARG A 6 17.08 -6.93 -18.51
C ARG A 6 16.17 -6.23 -17.51
N ALA A 7 16.76 -5.42 -16.66
CA ALA A 7 16.04 -4.67 -15.64
C ALA A 7 16.25 -3.15 -15.73
N CYS A 8 15.24 -2.41 -15.27
CA CYS A 8 15.35 -1.04 -14.83
C CYS A 8 15.32 -1.01 -13.30
N LEU A 9 16.28 -0.34 -12.66
CA LEU A 9 16.29 -0.10 -11.24
C LEU A 9 15.75 1.31 -10.95
N ILE A 10 14.75 1.41 -10.10
CA ILE A 10 14.22 2.67 -9.61
C ILE A 10 14.57 2.79 -8.12
N VAL A 11 15.25 3.86 -7.77
CA VAL A 11 15.58 4.21 -6.39
C VAL A 11 14.97 5.58 -6.04
N ASN A 12 14.63 5.78 -4.77
CA ASN A 12 14.24 7.11 -4.29
C ASN A 12 15.27 7.62 -3.29
N ALA A 13 16.05 8.62 -3.69
CA ALA A 13 17.10 9.21 -2.87
C ALA A 13 16.61 9.79 -1.53
N ALA A 14 15.34 10.18 -1.44
CA ALA A 14 14.71 10.68 -0.22
C ALA A 14 14.23 9.56 0.73
N SER A 15 14.30 8.29 0.33
CA SER A 15 13.89 7.15 1.17
C SER A 15 14.98 6.79 2.18
N GLY A 16 14.60 6.58 3.45
CA GLY A 16 15.55 6.41 4.56
C GLY A 16 16.49 5.20 4.47
N GLY A 17 16.19 4.19 3.63
CA GLY A 17 17.08 3.05 3.35
C GLY A 17 18.04 3.26 2.16
N ASN A 18 17.90 4.36 1.43
CA ASN A 18 18.67 4.64 0.22
C ASN A 18 20.00 5.32 0.54
N THR A 19 21.00 4.51 0.89
CA THR A 19 22.38 4.99 0.99
C THR A 19 23.11 4.74 -0.34
N PRO A 20 24.18 5.50 -0.64
CA PRO A 20 25.01 5.26 -1.82
C PRO A 20 25.53 3.81 -1.89
N GLU A 21 25.88 3.23 -0.74
CA GLU A 21 26.36 1.85 -0.63
C GLU A 21 25.26 0.83 -0.97
N ALA A 22 24.02 1.06 -0.50
CA ALA A 22 22.88 0.20 -0.82
C ALA A 22 22.55 0.27 -2.31
N CYS A 23 22.58 1.46 -2.92
CA CYS A 23 22.34 1.63 -4.35
C CYS A 23 23.43 0.95 -5.19
N ALA A 24 24.72 1.06 -4.80
CA ALA A 24 25.82 0.36 -5.45
C ALA A 24 25.66 -1.17 -5.33
N ALA A 25 25.33 -1.67 -4.13
CA ALA A 25 25.11 -3.10 -3.89
C ALA A 25 23.94 -3.66 -4.71
N LEU A 26 22.89 -2.86 -4.95
CA LEU A 26 21.77 -3.24 -5.82
C LEU A 26 22.18 -3.28 -7.29
N SER A 27 22.94 -2.27 -7.73
CA SER A 27 23.44 -2.16 -9.11
C SER A 27 24.37 -3.31 -9.47
N ASP A 28 25.18 -3.77 -8.51
CA ASP A 28 26.09 -4.92 -8.66
C ASP A 28 25.35 -6.26 -8.45
N GLY A 29 24.35 -6.27 -7.58
CA GLY A 29 23.61 -7.47 -7.21
C GLY A 29 22.74 -8.03 -8.36
N LEU A 30 22.10 -7.18 -9.14
CA LEU A 30 21.31 -7.62 -10.29
C LEU A 30 22.16 -8.38 -11.33
N PRO A 31 23.32 -7.84 -11.79
CA PRO A 31 24.21 -8.57 -12.69
C PRO A 31 24.77 -9.87 -12.10
N ALA A 32 25.06 -9.91 -10.81
CA ALA A 32 25.53 -11.13 -10.13
C ALA A 32 24.52 -12.29 -10.23
N HIS A 33 23.24 -11.98 -10.42
CA HIS A 33 22.15 -12.94 -10.64
C HIS A 33 21.76 -13.11 -12.11
N GLY A 34 22.60 -12.66 -13.05
CA GLY A 34 22.40 -12.84 -14.49
C GLY A 34 21.42 -11.84 -15.12
N ILE A 35 21.10 -10.74 -14.45
CA ILE A 35 20.20 -9.70 -14.94
C ILE A 35 20.99 -8.49 -15.41
N VAL A 36 20.85 -8.11 -16.65
CA VAL A 36 21.47 -6.90 -17.17
C VAL A 36 20.74 -5.67 -16.64
N LEU A 37 21.42 -4.85 -15.84
CA LEU A 37 20.91 -3.54 -15.45
C LEU A 37 20.99 -2.60 -16.67
N ALA A 38 19.85 -2.41 -17.35
CA ALA A 38 19.78 -1.62 -18.58
C ALA A 38 19.59 -0.13 -18.30
N ARG A 39 18.94 0.22 -17.19
CA ARG A 39 18.68 1.61 -16.79
C ARG A 39 18.62 1.69 -15.26
N SER A 40 19.13 2.79 -14.71
CA SER A 40 18.92 3.20 -13.31
C SER A 40 18.26 4.57 -13.31
N VAL A 41 17.30 4.77 -12.41
CA VAL A 41 16.48 5.98 -12.31
C VAL A 41 16.42 6.37 -10.85
N ALA A 42 16.87 7.57 -10.52
CA ALA A 42 16.84 8.13 -9.18
C ALA A 42 15.72 9.18 -9.07
N VAL A 43 14.58 8.82 -8.48
CA VAL A 43 13.49 9.79 -8.26
C VAL A 43 13.77 10.61 -7.00
N PRO A 44 13.37 11.90 -6.94
CA PRO A 44 12.56 12.61 -7.92
C PRO A 44 13.37 13.26 -9.07
N ASP A 45 14.68 13.15 -9.09
CA ASP A 45 15.57 13.92 -9.99
C ASP A 45 15.47 13.44 -11.45
N ASP A 46 15.27 12.14 -11.65
CA ASP A 46 15.12 11.55 -12.97
C ASP A 46 13.65 11.34 -13.35
N GLU A 47 13.37 11.44 -14.65
CA GLU A 47 12.07 11.05 -15.19
C GLU A 47 11.91 9.53 -15.27
N LEU A 48 10.74 9.06 -14.82
CA LEU A 48 10.39 7.65 -14.94
C LEU A 48 10.20 7.26 -16.42
N PRO A 49 10.77 6.12 -16.86
CA PRO A 49 10.63 5.66 -18.24
C PRO A 49 9.19 5.23 -18.53
N THR A 50 8.63 5.60 -19.63
CA THR A 50 7.32 5.14 -20.09
C THR A 50 7.30 3.62 -20.34
N ALA A 51 6.11 3.00 -20.32
CA ALA A 51 5.96 1.59 -20.70
C ALA A 51 6.54 1.28 -22.09
N ALA A 52 6.36 2.21 -23.06
CA ALA A 52 6.91 2.07 -24.39
C ALA A 52 8.45 2.09 -24.42
N GLU A 53 9.09 2.93 -23.60
CA GLU A 53 10.55 2.96 -23.48
C GLU A 53 11.10 1.70 -22.81
N LEU A 54 10.40 1.18 -21.80
CA LEU A 54 10.75 -0.10 -21.18
C LEU A 54 10.68 -1.25 -22.18
N ASP A 55 9.61 -1.31 -22.97
CA ASP A 55 9.41 -2.34 -23.99
C ASP A 55 10.46 -2.20 -25.12
N ALA A 56 10.73 -0.98 -25.61
CA ALA A 56 11.75 -0.72 -26.63
C ALA A 56 13.16 -1.07 -26.13
N GLY A 57 13.45 -0.88 -24.85
CA GLY A 57 14.70 -1.30 -24.19
C GLY A 57 14.79 -2.80 -23.93
N GLY A 58 13.76 -3.58 -24.23
CA GLY A 58 13.67 -5.00 -23.93
C GLY A 58 13.69 -5.27 -22.42
N ILE A 59 13.24 -4.31 -21.62
CA ILE A 59 13.22 -4.41 -20.16
C ILE A 59 12.01 -5.24 -19.75
N GLY A 60 12.24 -6.36 -19.11
CA GLY A 60 11.19 -7.26 -18.63
C GLY A 60 10.94 -7.16 -17.12
N LEU A 61 11.82 -6.44 -16.40
CA LEU A 61 11.80 -6.29 -14.96
C LEU A 61 12.02 -4.83 -14.58
N VAL A 62 11.17 -4.31 -13.69
CA VAL A 62 11.43 -3.07 -12.96
C VAL A 62 11.64 -3.42 -11.50
N ALA A 63 12.86 -3.25 -10.99
CA ALA A 63 13.18 -3.38 -9.57
C ALA A 63 13.01 -2.01 -8.90
N ILE A 64 12.21 -1.94 -7.83
CA ILE A 64 11.92 -0.70 -7.12
C ILE A 64 12.44 -0.81 -5.70
N TYR A 65 13.46 -0.01 -5.38
CA TYR A 65 14.04 0.13 -4.06
C TYR A 65 13.66 1.51 -3.49
N ALA A 66 12.54 1.55 -2.82
CA ALA A 66 11.96 2.80 -2.33
C ALA A 66 10.97 2.54 -1.17
N GLY A 67 10.47 3.60 -0.56
CA GLY A 67 9.37 3.53 0.41
C GLY A 67 8.00 3.28 -0.26
N ASP A 68 7.01 2.96 0.58
CA ASP A 68 5.66 2.55 0.13
C ASP A 68 4.96 3.62 -0.74
N GLY A 69 5.18 4.92 -0.47
CA GLY A 69 4.61 6.01 -1.28
C GLY A 69 5.13 6.06 -2.72
N THR A 70 6.45 5.93 -2.90
CA THR A 70 7.08 5.86 -4.24
C THR A 70 6.64 4.59 -4.95
N LEU A 71 6.58 3.49 -4.23
CA LEU A 71 6.13 2.21 -4.77
C LEU A 71 4.71 2.29 -5.31
N ARG A 72 3.76 2.88 -4.54
CA ARG A 72 2.38 3.08 -4.98
C ARG A 72 2.29 3.94 -6.25
N SER A 73 3.08 5.01 -6.31
CA SER A 73 3.16 5.86 -7.50
C SER A 73 3.67 5.08 -8.70
N ALA A 74 4.70 4.26 -8.51
CA ALA A 74 5.25 3.40 -9.54
C ALA A 74 4.26 2.33 -10.04
N LEU A 75 3.44 1.77 -9.15
CA LEU A 75 2.39 0.83 -9.54
C LEU A 75 1.31 1.46 -10.43
N THR A 76 0.94 2.70 -10.14
CA THR A 76 0.00 3.46 -10.96
C THR A 76 0.62 3.78 -12.32
N TRP A 77 1.86 4.21 -12.34
CA TRP A 77 2.60 4.54 -13.55
C TRP A 77 2.86 3.32 -14.45
N LEU A 78 3.13 2.13 -13.87
CA LEU A 78 3.33 0.88 -14.59
C LEU A 78 2.01 0.18 -14.98
N GLU A 79 0.88 0.84 -14.80
CA GLU A 79 -0.41 0.27 -15.13
C GLU A 79 -0.48 -0.08 -16.64
N GLY A 80 -0.88 -1.32 -16.93
CA GLY A 80 -0.96 -1.82 -18.31
C GLY A 80 0.38 -2.32 -18.89
N TRP A 81 1.52 -2.03 -18.27
CA TRP A 81 2.79 -2.58 -18.71
C TRP A 81 2.85 -4.10 -18.54
N SER A 82 3.44 -4.79 -19.53
CA SER A 82 3.45 -6.26 -19.58
C SER A 82 4.58 -6.90 -18.78
N GLY A 83 5.57 -6.12 -18.31
CA GLY A 83 6.70 -6.59 -17.52
C GLY A 83 6.33 -6.97 -16.08
N ALA A 84 7.33 -7.30 -15.30
CA ALA A 84 7.19 -7.62 -13.89
C ALA A 84 7.85 -6.57 -13.01
N VAL A 85 7.35 -6.42 -11.78
CA VAL A 85 7.92 -5.51 -10.78
C VAL A 85 8.46 -6.32 -9.61
N LEU A 86 9.71 -6.09 -9.26
CA LEU A 86 10.33 -6.59 -8.03
C LEU A 86 10.32 -5.47 -7.00
N VAL A 87 9.67 -5.72 -5.89
CA VAL A 87 9.56 -4.77 -4.78
C VAL A 87 10.68 -5.04 -3.78
N LEU A 88 11.50 -4.04 -3.50
CA LEU A 88 12.61 -4.13 -2.57
C LEU A 88 12.42 -3.15 -1.40
N PRO A 89 12.88 -3.48 -0.19
CA PRO A 89 12.65 -2.69 1.03
C PRO A 89 13.61 -1.49 1.12
N GLY A 90 13.28 -0.38 0.43
CA GLY A 90 14.09 0.86 0.43
C GLY A 90 13.57 1.96 1.36
N GLY A 91 12.41 1.80 1.96
CA GLY A 91 11.82 2.75 2.91
C GLY A 91 11.96 2.28 4.37
N THR A 92 11.21 2.93 5.24
CA THR A 92 11.23 2.61 6.67
C THR A 92 10.22 1.51 7.03
N THR A 93 9.03 1.54 6.47
CA THR A 93 7.94 0.59 6.81
C THR A 93 7.95 -0.63 5.92
N ASN A 94 8.10 -0.42 4.60
CA ASN A 94 8.21 -1.46 3.58
C ASN A 94 7.05 -2.47 3.62
N LEU A 95 5.81 -1.97 3.76
CA LEU A 95 4.63 -2.81 3.94
C LEU A 95 4.45 -3.82 2.81
N LEU A 96 4.55 -3.35 1.56
CA LEU A 96 4.37 -4.23 0.41
C LEU A 96 5.53 -5.21 0.26
N SER A 97 6.78 -4.79 0.45
CA SER A 97 7.92 -5.69 0.43
C SER A 97 7.78 -6.80 1.48
N LYS A 98 7.39 -6.45 2.71
CA LYS A 98 7.13 -7.41 3.79
C LYS A 98 5.97 -8.35 3.49
N ALA A 99 4.91 -7.86 2.86
CA ALA A 99 3.79 -8.69 2.45
C ALA A 99 4.16 -9.71 1.34
N LEU A 100 5.09 -9.34 0.46
CA LEU A 100 5.54 -10.18 -0.65
C LEU A 100 6.66 -11.16 -0.25
N HIS A 101 7.64 -10.70 0.52
CA HIS A 101 8.90 -11.42 0.76
C HIS A 101 9.17 -11.73 2.24
N GLY A 102 8.29 -11.31 3.16
CA GLY A 102 8.59 -11.29 4.59
C GLY A 102 9.50 -10.12 4.99
N ASP A 103 9.91 -10.07 6.25
CA ASP A 103 10.82 -9.01 6.75
C ASP A 103 12.29 -9.36 6.44
N ARG A 104 12.63 -9.31 5.16
CA ARG A 104 13.94 -9.72 4.62
C ARG A 104 14.66 -8.54 3.97
N PRO A 105 16.00 -8.45 4.12
CA PRO A 105 16.78 -7.44 3.43
C PRO A 105 16.83 -7.71 1.92
N PHE A 106 17.08 -6.66 1.12
CA PHE A 106 17.08 -6.77 -0.35
C PHE A 106 18.09 -7.80 -0.89
N GLY A 107 19.21 -7.99 -0.22
CA GLY A 107 20.24 -8.97 -0.64
C GLY A 107 19.72 -10.42 -0.62
N GLU A 108 18.92 -10.78 0.38
CA GLU A 108 18.28 -12.10 0.43
C GLU A 108 17.19 -12.26 -0.63
N ILE A 109 16.44 -11.19 -0.89
CA ILE A 109 15.41 -11.19 -1.94
C ILE A 109 16.08 -11.37 -3.31
N LEU A 110 17.17 -10.66 -3.59
CA LEU A 110 17.93 -10.81 -4.83
C LEU A 110 18.52 -12.22 -4.99
N ALA A 111 18.99 -12.83 -3.92
CA ALA A 111 19.54 -14.20 -3.96
C ALA A 111 18.49 -15.25 -4.42
N GLU A 112 17.21 -14.99 -4.19
CA GLU A 112 16.13 -15.86 -4.66
C GLU A 112 15.64 -15.55 -6.07
N LEU A 113 16.04 -14.41 -6.64
CA LEU A 113 15.57 -13.93 -7.94
C LEU A 113 15.62 -14.98 -9.07
N PRO A 114 16.67 -15.83 -9.19
CA PRO A 114 16.71 -16.89 -10.19
C PRO A 114 15.59 -17.93 -10.06
N ARG A 115 15.01 -18.06 -8.88
CA ARG A 115 13.91 -19.01 -8.58
C ARG A 115 12.54 -18.38 -8.61
N MET A 116 12.49 -17.06 -8.63
CA MET A 116 11.23 -16.31 -8.62
C MET A 116 10.46 -16.48 -9.94
N ALA A 117 9.15 -16.49 -9.83
CA ALA A 117 8.24 -16.54 -10.98
C ALA A 117 7.39 -15.27 -11.04
N ARG A 118 6.89 -14.96 -12.23
CA ARG A 118 5.87 -13.91 -12.37
C ARG A 118 4.59 -14.35 -11.68
N ALA A 119 4.10 -13.55 -10.78
CA ALA A 119 2.82 -13.74 -10.13
C ALA A 119 1.84 -12.63 -10.50
N ARG A 120 0.55 -12.95 -10.45
CA ARG A 120 -0.51 -11.94 -10.47
C ARG A 120 -0.97 -11.74 -9.05
N ARG A 121 -0.89 -10.49 -8.59
CA ARG A 121 -1.42 -10.09 -7.29
C ARG A 121 -2.73 -9.36 -7.47
N GLN A 122 -3.67 -9.64 -6.59
CA GLN A 122 -4.89 -8.85 -6.49
C GLN A 122 -4.55 -7.46 -5.99
N CYS A 123 -5.26 -6.48 -6.50
CA CYS A 123 -5.21 -5.11 -6.03
C CYS A 123 -6.59 -4.46 -6.09
N LEU A 124 -6.75 -3.39 -5.36
CA LEU A 124 -7.94 -2.55 -5.37
C LEU A 124 -7.68 -1.35 -6.26
N ARG A 125 -8.55 -1.08 -7.20
CA ARG A 125 -8.54 0.14 -8.01
C ARG A 125 -9.68 1.05 -7.65
N SER A 126 -9.36 2.34 -7.57
CA SER A 126 -10.33 3.42 -7.38
C SER A 126 -9.86 4.68 -8.08
N GLU A 127 -10.70 5.69 -8.10
CA GLU A 127 -10.36 7.04 -8.56
C GLU A 127 -9.29 7.71 -7.67
N ALA A 128 -9.13 7.23 -6.43
CA ALA A 128 -8.13 7.71 -5.48
C ALA A 128 -6.76 7.01 -5.62
N GLY A 129 -6.66 5.98 -6.47
CA GLY A 129 -5.43 5.23 -6.70
C GLY A 129 -5.59 3.72 -6.56
N THR A 130 -4.45 3.03 -6.58
CA THR A 130 -4.36 1.56 -6.47
C THR A 130 -3.76 1.17 -5.12
N ALA A 131 -4.37 0.17 -4.46
CA ALA A 131 -3.83 -0.45 -3.26
C ALA A 131 -3.64 -1.96 -3.48
N VAL A 132 -2.55 -2.51 -2.99
CA VAL A 132 -2.16 -3.92 -3.19
C VAL A 132 -2.32 -4.72 -1.90
N ILE A 133 -2.28 -4.06 -0.75
CA ILE A 133 -2.41 -4.68 0.56
C ILE A 133 -3.81 -4.44 1.12
N GLU A 134 -4.16 -3.16 1.33
CA GLU A 134 -5.43 -2.79 1.95
C GLU A 134 -5.79 -1.34 1.70
N VAL A 135 -7.07 -1.04 1.86
CA VAL A 135 -7.58 0.32 1.98
C VAL A 135 -8.32 0.44 3.29
N LEU A 136 -8.08 1.50 4.04
CA LEU A 136 -8.92 1.92 5.14
C LEU A 136 -9.63 3.23 4.75
N ALA A 137 -10.95 3.23 4.78
CA ALA A 137 -11.79 4.36 4.40
C ALA A 137 -12.61 4.84 5.61
N GLY A 138 -12.66 6.15 5.81
CA GLY A 138 -13.41 6.80 6.88
C GLY A 138 -12.52 7.51 7.90
N PRO A 139 -13.10 8.16 8.92
CA PRO A 139 -12.36 8.93 9.93
C PRO A 139 -11.31 8.11 10.69
N GLY A 140 -11.48 6.80 10.79
CA GLY A 140 -10.50 5.87 11.36
C GLY A 140 -9.15 5.85 10.62
N ALA A 141 -9.07 6.31 9.37
CA ALA A 141 -7.82 6.42 8.63
C ALA A 141 -6.80 7.39 9.28
N LYS A 142 -7.26 8.33 10.13
CA LYS A 142 -6.39 9.29 10.86
C LYS A 142 -5.50 8.64 11.92
N TRP A 143 -5.79 7.40 12.34
CA TRP A 143 -4.95 6.66 13.29
C TRP A 143 -3.55 6.31 12.77
N SER A 144 -3.31 6.51 11.48
CA SER A 144 -1.97 6.37 10.92
C SER A 144 -0.94 7.32 11.55
N ASP A 145 -1.37 8.52 12.04
CA ASP A 145 -0.47 9.49 12.69
C ASP A 145 0.03 8.99 14.04
N VAL A 146 -0.86 8.35 14.78
CA VAL A 146 -0.51 7.72 16.06
C VAL A 146 0.54 6.64 15.85
N ARG A 147 0.41 5.87 14.77
CA ARG A 147 1.37 4.83 14.40
C ARG A 147 2.74 5.41 14.03
N GLU A 148 2.76 6.51 13.28
CA GLU A 148 4.02 7.16 12.89
C GLU A 148 4.73 7.73 14.12
N GLY A 149 4.04 8.46 14.99
CA GLY A 149 4.59 9.00 16.24
C GLY A 149 5.15 7.92 17.18
N LEU A 150 4.47 6.76 17.28
CA LEU A 150 5.00 5.61 18.04
C LEU A 150 6.30 5.06 17.46
N ARG A 151 6.46 5.12 16.15
CA ARG A 151 7.67 4.65 15.47
C ARG A 151 8.85 5.59 15.72
N GLU A 152 8.59 6.88 15.85
CA GLU A 152 9.61 7.89 16.18
C GLU A 152 10.02 7.87 17.65
N GLY A 153 9.32 7.10 18.49
CA GLY A 153 9.65 6.90 19.90
C GLY A 153 9.20 8.04 20.83
N ASP A 154 8.43 8.98 20.32
CA ASP A 154 7.89 10.09 21.13
C ASP A 154 6.54 9.70 21.78
N VAL A 155 6.63 9.04 22.93
CA VAL A 155 5.46 8.56 23.69
C VAL A 155 4.54 9.70 24.13
N ALA A 156 5.06 10.90 24.37
CA ALA A 156 4.25 12.05 24.79
C ALA A 156 3.46 12.64 23.61
N ALA A 157 4.09 12.77 22.44
CA ALA A 157 3.43 13.16 21.21
C ALA A 157 2.38 12.12 20.78
N VAL A 158 2.66 10.82 20.97
CA VAL A 158 1.72 9.73 20.68
C VAL A 158 0.45 9.84 21.50
N ALA A 159 0.53 10.15 22.80
CA ALA A 159 -0.66 10.26 23.66
C ALA A 159 -1.57 11.42 23.22
N SER A 160 -1.01 12.59 22.91
CA SER A 160 -1.78 13.74 22.39
C SER A 160 -2.38 13.46 21.02
N THR A 161 -1.60 12.91 20.12
CA THR A 161 -2.04 12.56 18.75
C THR A 161 -3.12 11.47 18.77
N ALA A 162 -3.04 10.51 19.70
CA ALA A 162 -4.08 9.49 19.87
C ALA A 162 -5.42 10.09 20.33
N VAL A 163 -5.40 11.05 21.28
CA VAL A 163 -6.60 11.75 21.72
C VAL A 163 -7.18 12.60 20.59
N GLU A 164 -6.36 13.33 19.87
CA GLU A 164 -6.79 14.13 18.71
C GLU A 164 -7.35 13.24 17.58
N ALA A 165 -6.70 12.10 17.29
CA ALA A 165 -7.19 11.14 16.30
C ALA A 165 -8.53 10.54 16.73
N ALA A 166 -8.70 10.22 18.03
CA ALA A 166 -9.95 9.72 18.58
C ALA A 166 -11.08 10.76 18.49
N GLN A 167 -10.80 12.02 18.87
CA GLN A 167 -11.77 13.11 18.78
C GLN A 167 -12.14 13.41 17.32
N ALA A 168 -11.16 13.48 16.44
CA ALA A 168 -11.38 13.67 15.00
C ALA A 168 -12.16 12.50 14.37
N SER A 169 -11.93 11.28 14.83
CA SER A 169 -12.67 10.10 14.40
C SER A 169 -14.10 10.07 14.93
N ALA A 170 -14.32 10.51 16.17
CA ALA A 170 -15.66 10.61 16.76
C ALA A 170 -16.52 11.71 16.11
N GLY A 171 -15.90 12.80 15.64
CA GLY A 171 -16.58 13.90 14.94
C GLY A 171 -16.59 13.78 13.40
N GLY A 172 -15.95 12.75 12.85
CA GLY A 172 -15.85 12.56 11.40
C GLY A 172 -17.09 11.91 10.79
N SER A 173 -17.31 12.19 9.49
CA SER A 173 -18.39 11.56 8.76
C SER A 173 -18.17 10.06 8.61
N THR A 174 -19.19 9.27 8.96
CA THR A 174 -19.19 7.82 8.76
C THR A 174 -19.30 7.46 7.29
N VAL A 175 -18.84 6.28 6.94
CA VAL A 175 -18.83 5.73 5.58
C VAL A 175 -19.76 4.52 5.51
N VAL A 176 -20.56 4.46 4.46
CA VAL A 176 -21.46 3.35 4.15
C VAL A 176 -21.04 2.62 2.88
N LEU A 177 -21.41 1.35 2.77
CA LEU A 177 -21.45 0.66 1.47
C LEU A 177 -22.76 1.04 0.76
N SER A 178 -22.64 1.81 -0.31
CA SER A 178 -23.78 2.25 -1.09
C SER A 178 -24.08 1.33 -2.28
N ARG A 179 -23.12 0.46 -2.67
CA ARG A 179 -23.33 -0.64 -3.64
C ARG A 179 -22.32 -1.76 -3.39
N PRO A 180 -22.78 -2.99 -3.10
CA PRO A 180 -24.15 -3.29 -2.69
C PRO A 180 -24.51 -2.53 -1.42
N GLU A 181 -25.79 -2.29 -1.20
CA GLU A 181 -26.29 -1.65 0.02
C GLU A 181 -26.32 -2.70 1.13
N ILE A 182 -25.31 -2.72 1.97
CA ILE A 182 -25.11 -3.67 3.07
C ILE A 182 -24.52 -2.99 4.28
N GLY A 183 -24.67 -3.65 5.42
CA GLY A 183 -24.21 -3.14 6.71
C GLY A 183 -25.19 -2.15 7.32
N LYS A 184 -24.69 -1.26 8.13
CA LYS A 184 -25.51 -0.35 8.94
C LYS A 184 -25.80 0.94 8.23
N PRO A 185 -27.07 1.42 8.26
CA PRO A 185 -27.44 2.69 7.61
C PRO A 185 -26.72 3.91 8.20
N GLU A 186 -26.40 3.89 9.49
CA GLU A 186 -25.62 4.93 10.16
C GLU A 186 -24.11 4.90 9.81
N GLY A 187 -23.69 3.87 9.09
CA GLY A 187 -22.34 3.71 8.59
C GLY A 187 -21.32 3.25 9.63
N TYR A 188 -20.07 3.32 9.22
CA TYR A 188 -18.89 2.88 9.98
C TYR A 188 -17.90 4.02 10.12
N SER A 189 -17.22 4.07 11.25
CA SER A 189 -16.08 4.98 11.47
C SER A 189 -14.85 4.59 10.65
N GLY A 190 -14.78 3.32 10.22
CA GLY A 190 -13.76 2.81 9.31
C GLY A 190 -14.29 1.59 8.55
N ILE A 191 -13.99 1.53 7.26
CA ILE A 191 -14.22 0.34 6.44
C ILE A 191 -12.86 -0.09 5.89
N ARG A 192 -12.44 -1.31 6.22
CA ARG A 192 -11.27 -1.95 5.66
C ARG A 192 -11.65 -2.79 4.44
N LEU A 193 -10.86 -2.65 3.40
CA LEU A 193 -10.98 -3.41 2.17
C LEU A 193 -9.66 -4.15 1.93
N THR A 194 -9.73 -5.46 1.81
CA THR A 194 -8.56 -6.31 1.54
C THR A 194 -8.76 -7.06 0.23
N PRO A 195 -7.85 -6.91 -0.76
CA PRO A 195 -7.93 -7.68 -1.99
C PRO A 195 -7.55 -9.15 -1.74
N THR A 196 -8.45 -10.07 -2.09
CA THR A 196 -8.22 -11.51 -2.01
C THR A 196 -8.35 -12.17 -3.38
N SER A 197 -8.01 -13.45 -3.49
CA SER A 197 -8.15 -14.20 -4.75
C SER A 197 -9.61 -14.32 -5.23
N THR A 198 -10.56 -14.22 -4.31
CA THR A 198 -11.99 -14.43 -4.57
C THR A 198 -12.81 -13.15 -4.63
N GLY A 199 -12.34 -12.08 -3.99
CA GLY A 199 -13.07 -10.80 -3.91
C GLY A 199 -12.36 -9.77 -3.06
N ILE A 200 -13.03 -8.66 -2.85
CA ILE A 200 -12.68 -7.64 -1.88
C ILE A 200 -13.31 -8.06 -0.56
N GLU A 201 -12.51 -8.44 0.41
CA GLU A 201 -12.96 -8.69 1.78
C GLU A 201 -13.25 -7.35 2.45
N ILE A 202 -14.39 -7.24 3.11
CA ILE A 202 -14.88 -5.99 3.67
C ILE A 202 -15.16 -6.17 5.14
N GLU A 203 -14.55 -5.31 5.95
CA GLU A 203 -14.75 -5.25 7.39
C GLU A 203 -15.15 -3.84 7.80
N GLY A 204 -16.24 -3.75 8.57
CA GLY A 204 -16.76 -2.50 9.11
C GLY A 204 -16.38 -2.33 10.58
N TYR A 205 -15.80 -1.20 10.94
CA TYR A 205 -15.40 -0.84 12.29
C TYR A 205 -16.28 0.27 12.83
N ARG A 206 -16.80 0.08 14.04
CA ARG A 206 -17.53 1.10 14.77
C ARG A 206 -16.80 1.38 16.08
N ALA A 207 -16.71 2.64 16.40
CA ALA A 207 -16.32 3.06 17.73
C ALA A 207 -17.42 4.01 18.25
N GLU A 208 -18.03 3.66 19.34
CA GLU A 208 -19.12 4.45 19.96
C GLU A 208 -18.58 5.39 21.02
N THR A 209 -17.40 5.11 21.55
CA THR A 209 -16.74 5.93 22.58
C THR A 209 -15.29 6.22 22.21
N ILE A 210 -14.71 7.26 22.82
CA ILE A 210 -13.27 7.57 22.68
C ILE A 210 -12.42 6.36 23.12
N ALA A 211 -12.85 5.61 24.12
CA ALA A 211 -12.17 4.41 24.57
C ALA A 211 -12.15 3.32 23.50
N ASP A 212 -13.24 3.15 22.75
CA ASP A 212 -13.29 2.21 21.62
C ASP A 212 -12.36 2.63 20.50
N TYR A 213 -12.29 3.94 20.20
CA TYR A 213 -11.35 4.48 19.23
C TYR A 213 -9.90 4.25 19.65
N VAL A 214 -9.58 4.46 20.93
CA VAL A 214 -8.24 4.19 21.48
C VAL A 214 -7.93 2.69 21.39
N ALA A 215 -8.88 1.81 21.78
CA ALA A 215 -8.70 0.37 21.72
C ALA A 215 -8.50 -0.13 20.26
N GLN A 216 -9.29 0.38 19.33
CA GLN A 216 -9.15 0.09 17.90
C GLN A 216 -7.82 0.62 17.34
N GLY A 217 -7.43 1.83 17.73
CA GLY A 217 -6.15 2.41 17.36
C GLY A 217 -4.97 1.59 17.88
N MET A 218 -5.04 1.10 19.13
CA MET A 218 -4.02 0.22 19.70
C MET A 218 -3.97 -1.14 18.99
N ALA A 219 -5.10 -1.69 18.56
CA ALA A 219 -5.15 -2.90 17.75
C ALA A 219 -4.53 -2.68 16.36
N LEU A 220 -4.83 -1.54 15.73
CA LEU A 220 -4.17 -1.06 14.50
C LEU A 220 -2.64 -1.00 14.64
N LEU A 221 -2.16 -0.45 15.76
CA LEU A 221 -0.73 -0.31 16.04
C LEU A 221 -0.03 -1.66 16.21
N ARG A 222 -0.70 -2.64 16.83
CA ARG A 222 -0.19 -4.00 17.04
C ARG A 222 -0.27 -4.88 15.80
N ARG A 223 -0.78 -4.37 14.67
CA ARG A 223 -1.10 -5.15 13.46
C ARG A 223 -2.09 -6.30 13.72
N ASP A 224 -2.82 -6.24 14.81
CA ASP A 224 -3.82 -7.23 15.18
C ASP A 224 -5.22 -6.66 14.97
N PHE A 225 -5.52 -6.35 13.72
CA PHE A 225 -6.81 -5.80 13.28
C PHE A 225 -7.98 -6.74 13.59
N ARG A 226 -7.70 -8.02 13.80
CA ARG A 226 -8.72 -9.03 14.07
C ARG A 226 -9.18 -9.05 15.52
N SER A 227 -8.46 -8.41 16.42
CA SER A 227 -8.80 -8.41 17.85
C SER A 227 -9.76 -7.31 18.29
N GLY A 228 -10.05 -6.31 17.43
CA GLY A 228 -11.07 -5.29 17.69
C GLY A 228 -12.46 -5.71 17.24
N PRO A 229 -13.54 -5.16 17.84
CA PRO A 229 -14.90 -5.44 17.39
C PRO A 229 -15.09 -4.92 15.96
N HIS A 230 -15.30 -5.82 15.01
CA HIS A 230 -15.58 -5.54 13.61
C HIS A 230 -16.74 -6.39 13.11
N GLU A 231 -17.34 -5.96 12.03
CA GLU A 231 -18.41 -6.66 11.34
C GLU A 231 -17.88 -7.09 9.97
N GLU A 232 -17.95 -8.39 9.68
CA GLU A 232 -17.65 -8.91 8.35
C GLU A 232 -18.81 -8.59 7.40
N LEU A 233 -18.55 -7.80 6.36
CA LEU A 233 -19.56 -7.34 5.42
C LEU A 233 -19.58 -8.14 4.11
N GLY A 234 -18.69 -9.15 4.00
CA GLY A 234 -18.66 -10.11 2.92
C GLY A 234 -17.57 -9.87 1.88
N LEU A 235 -17.72 -10.58 0.75
CA LEU A 235 -16.77 -10.64 -0.36
C LEU A 235 -17.43 -10.17 -1.66
N TYR A 236 -16.86 -9.15 -2.30
CA TYR A 236 -17.41 -8.57 -3.53
C TYR A 236 -16.30 -8.25 -4.54
N ARG A 237 -16.58 -8.33 -5.83
CA ARG A 237 -15.62 -7.94 -6.87
C ARG A 237 -15.56 -6.44 -7.10
N GLN A 238 -16.63 -5.75 -6.74
CA GLN A 238 -16.77 -4.32 -6.90
C GLN A 238 -17.70 -3.78 -5.82
N ILE A 239 -17.32 -2.63 -5.26
CA ILE A 239 -18.12 -1.93 -4.27
C ILE A 239 -18.12 -0.42 -4.54
N ARG A 240 -19.06 0.27 -3.93
CA ARG A 240 -19.07 1.73 -3.84
C ARG A 240 -19.22 2.14 -2.39
N LEU A 241 -18.30 2.96 -1.92
CA LEU A 241 -18.40 3.64 -0.64
C LEU A 241 -18.99 5.03 -0.84
N ALA A 242 -19.67 5.53 0.19
CA ALA A 242 -20.15 6.90 0.25
C ALA A 242 -20.05 7.42 1.69
N SER A 243 -19.73 8.69 1.85
CA SER A 243 -19.87 9.37 3.13
C SER A 243 -21.34 9.76 3.34
N ILE A 244 -21.81 9.68 4.58
CA ILE A 244 -23.24 9.95 4.89
C ILE A 244 -23.58 11.41 4.70
N ASP A 245 -22.67 12.32 5.04
CA ASP A 245 -22.90 13.77 4.98
C ASP A 245 -22.41 14.42 3.67
N GLY A 246 -21.94 13.63 2.70
CA GLY A 246 -21.42 14.15 1.43
C GLY A 246 -20.02 14.77 1.52
N SER A 247 -19.32 14.66 2.64
CA SER A 247 -17.94 15.12 2.78
C SER A 247 -16.95 14.20 2.05
N PRO A 248 -15.75 14.68 1.69
CA PRO A 248 -14.68 13.85 1.16
C PRO A 248 -14.32 12.71 2.15
N ILE A 249 -14.12 11.50 1.62
CA ILE A 249 -13.76 10.34 2.43
C ILE A 249 -12.26 10.36 2.72
N GLU A 250 -11.88 10.31 3.99
CA GLU A 250 -10.50 10.08 4.40
C GLU A 250 -10.10 8.64 4.03
N LEU A 251 -8.92 8.48 3.45
CA LEU A 251 -8.43 7.20 2.95
C LEU A 251 -7.01 6.93 3.45
N MET A 252 -6.72 5.65 3.63
CA MET A 252 -5.35 5.15 3.75
C MET A 252 -5.21 3.98 2.77
N LEU A 253 -4.33 4.11 1.78
CA LEU A 253 -4.03 3.10 0.78
C LEU A 253 -2.63 2.54 1.07
N ASP A 254 -2.53 1.26 1.42
CA ASP A 254 -1.27 0.58 1.75
C ASP A 254 -0.43 1.36 2.79
N GLY A 255 -1.08 2.00 3.75
CA GLY A 255 -0.44 2.80 4.79
C GLY A 255 -0.23 4.28 4.44
N GLU A 256 -0.46 4.70 3.19
CA GLU A 256 -0.32 6.08 2.74
C GLU A 256 -1.67 6.81 2.79
N ARG A 257 -1.64 8.02 3.32
CA ARG A 257 -2.83 8.86 3.46
C ARG A 257 -3.27 9.45 2.14
N GLY A 258 -4.59 9.62 2.03
CA GLY A 258 -5.22 10.29 0.92
C GLY A 258 -6.63 10.75 1.27
N ARG A 259 -7.24 11.43 0.32
CA ARG A 259 -8.66 11.78 0.32
C ARG A 259 -9.28 11.36 -0.98
N GLY A 260 -10.48 10.81 -0.89
CA GLY A 260 -11.32 10.54 -2.04
C GLY A 260 -12.54 11.47 -2.08
N PRO A 261 -13.27 11.47 -3.20
CA PRO A 261 -14.57 12.15 -3.28
C PRO A 261 -15.56 11.57 -2.26
N ALA A 262 -16.69 12.27 -2.05
CA ALA A 262 -17.76 11.83 -1.15
C ALA A 262 -18.33 10.45 -1.45
N ALA A 263 -18.14 9.96 -2.67
CA ALA A 263 -18.45 8.59 -3.06
C ALA A 263 -17.42 8.10 -4.07
N LEU A 264 -16.89 6.90 -3.84
CA LEU A 264 -15.91 6.33 -4.75
C LEU A 264 -16.11 4.81 -4.90
N ARG A 265 -15.66 4.31 -6.04
CA ARG A 265 -15.76 2.91 -6.41
C ARG A 265 -14.43 2.22 -6.17
N PHE A 266 -14.50 1.01 -5.61
CA PHE A 266 -13.38 0.08 -5.60
C PHE A 266 -13.72 -1.15 -6.43
N SER A 267 -12.77 -1.59 -7.24
CA SER A 267 -12.88 -2.81 -8.03
C SER A 267 -11.65 -3.68 -7.83
N LEU A 268 -11.87 -5.00 -7.79
CA LEU A 268 -10.79 -5.95 -7.77
C LEU A 268 -10.12 -5.97 -9.15
N ALA A 269 -8.81 -5.81 -9.15
CA ALA A 269 -7.97 -5.85 -10.33
C ALA A 269 -6.75 -6.74 -10.08
N HIS A 270 -5.90 -6.89 -11.09
CA HIS A 270 -4.68 -7.67 -10.98
C HIS A 270 -3.48 -6.80 -11.29
N TRP A 271 -2.45 -6.99 -10.52
CA TRP A 271 -1.14 -6.43 -10.73
C TRP A 271 -0.12 -7.53 -10.95
N ARG A 272 0.91 -7.28 -11.77
CA ARG A 272 1.97 -8.25 -12.07
C ARG A 272 3.19 -7.98 -11.19
N SER A 273 3.62 -8.98 -10.46
CA SER A 273 4.81 -8.90 -9.61
C SER A 273 5.70 -10.11 -9.79
N ILE A 274 6.84 -10.08 -9.15
CA ILE A 274 7.71 -11.23 -8.90
C ILE A 274 7.56 -11.63 -7.44
N CYS A 275 7.45 -12.92 -7.19
CA CYS A 275 7.43 -13.53 -5.85
C CYS A 275 8.37 -14.71 -5.81
#